data_c52c8cb7160b6133c97c951701cdf5f9
#
_entry.id   c52c8cb7160b6133c97c951701cdf5f9
#
_cell.length_a   1.000
_cell.length_b   1.000
_cell.length_c   1.000
_cell.angle_alpha   90.00
_cell.angle_beta   90.00
_cell.angle_gamma   90.00
#
_symmetry.space_group_name_H-M   'P 1'
#
loop_
_entity.id
_entity.type
_entity.pdbx_description
1 polymer ?
#
loop_
_entity_poly.entity_id
_entity_poly.type
_entity_poly.pdbx_seq_one_letter_code
_entity_poly.pdbx_strand_id
1 'polypeptide(L)'
;MKKFFKIEIIVERKSDISTIMSFKKHQKTKFIMNASFGNLELDIYTNELIVNKESLFIVYNVLEDFNSYKTYELHVTFTPIK
;
A
#
# COMPACT_ATOMS: atom_id res chain seq x y z
N MET A 1 -30.78 2.76 1.40
CA MET A 1 -29.62 3.59 1.07
C MET A 1 -28.34 2.78 1.26
N LYS A 2 -27.54 2.73 0.25
CA LYS A 2 -26.27 2.00 0.34
C LYS A 2 -25.20 2.89 0.90
N LYS A 3 -24.55 2.43 1.93
CA LYS A 3 -23.36 3.11 2.47
C LYS A 3 -22.12 2.47 1.88
N PHE A 4 -21.27 3.28 1.29
CA PHE A 4 -20.00 2.81 0.79
C PHE A 4 -18.92 3.12 1.81
N PHE A 5 -18.26 2.10 2.27
CA PHE A 5 -17.12 2.27 3.16
C PHE A 5 -15.86 2.25 2.30
N LYS A 6 -15.16 3.36 2.31
CA LYS A 6 -13.85 3.42 1.68
C LYS A 6 -12.84 3.01 2.71
N ILE A 7 -12.15 1.92 2.43
CA ILE A 7 -11.08 1.46 3.30
C ILE A 7 -9.77 1.92 2.71
N GLU A 8 -9.01 2.65 3.49
CA GLU A 8 -7.66 3.03 3.15
C GLU A 8 -6.71 2.37 4.13
N ILE A 9 -5.71 1.69 3.59
CA ILE A 9 -4.66 1.09 4.40
C ILE A 9 -3.39 1.89 4.20
N ILE A 10 -2.80 2.32 5.30
CA ILE A 10 -1.55 3.05 5.27
C ILE A 10 -0.49 2.19 5.95
N VAL A 11 0.57 1.89 5.23
CA VAL A 11 1.71 1.14 5.76
C VAL A 11 2.87 2.11 5.88
N GLU A 12 3.37 2.27 7.09
CA GLU A 12 4.46 3.18 7.37
C GLU A 12 5.60 2.41 8.00
N ARG A 13 6.80 2.63 7.48
CA ARG A 13 8.03 2.07 8.02
C ARG A 13 8.99 3.20 8.33
N LYS A 14 9.56 3.17 9.53
CA LYS A 14 10.56 4.13 9.94
C LYS A 14 11.84 3.40 10.30
N SER A 15 12.90 3.72 9.58
CA SER A 15 14.25 3.26 9.86
C SER A 15 15.17 4.32 9.24
N ASP A 16 16.35 3.94 8.78
CA ASP A 16 17.22 4.88 8.08
C ASP A 16 16.55 5.45 6.84
N ILE A 17 15.65 4.66 6.24
CA ILE A 17 14.81 5.07 5.13
C ILE A 17 13.36 4.96 5.59
N SER A 18 12.62 6.07 5.49
CA SER A 18 11.21 6.09 5.85
C SER A 18 10.37 5.86 4.61
N THR A 19 9.39 4.96 4.70
CA THR A 19 8.48 4.71 3.60
C THR A 19 7.05 4.82 4.09
N ILE A 20 6.19 5.38 3.24
CA ILE A 20 4.75 5.47 3.47
C ILE A 20 4.06 4.99 2.21
N MET A 21 3.20 3.99 2.35
CA MET A 21 2.44 3.44 1.25
C MET A 21 0.97 3.52 1.61
N SER A 22 0.18 4.07 0.71
CA SER A 22 -1.26 4.17 0.90
C SER A 22 -1.95 3.25 -0.11
N PHE A 23 -2.93 2.48 0.34
CA PHE A 23 -3.65 1.53 -0.52
C PHE A 23 -5.14 1.78 -0.43
N LYS A 24 -5.76 2.00 -1.59
CA LYS A 24 -7.21 2.08 -1.74
C LYS A 24 -7.58 1.20 -2.92
N LYS A 25 -8.53 0.28 -2.70
CA LYS A 25 -8.92 -0.68 -3.72
C LYS A 25 -9.35 0.03 -5.01
N HIS A 26 -8.78 -0.40 -6.12
CA HIS A 26 -9.07 0.10 -7.46
C HIS A 26 -8.80 1.60 -7.64
N GLN A 27 -7.86 2.14 -6.86
CA GLN A 27 -7.48 3.53 -6.96
C GLN A 27 -5.97 3.70 -7.01
N LYS A 28 -5.57 4.81 -7.59
CA LYS A 28 -4.17 5.20 -7.63
C LYS A 28 -3.83 6.00 -6.38
N THR A 29 -2.78 5.60 -5.69
CA THR A 29 -2.29 6.27 -4.49
C THR A 29 -0.80 6.47 -4.60
N LYS A 30 -0.17 6.92 -3.52
CA LYS A 30 1.24 7.27 -3.54
C LYS A 30 2.08 6.35 -2.66
N PHE A 31 3.27 6.07 -3.15
CA PHE A 31 4.35 5.49 -2.38
C PHE A 31 5.39 6.58 -2.19
N ILE A 32 5.72 6.90 -0.95
CA ILE A 32 6.67 7.96 -0.64
C ILE A 32 7.83 7.36 0.14
N MET A 33 9.04 7.61 -0.34
CA MET A 33 10.26 7.17 0.32
C MET A 33 11.11 8.39 0.64
N ASN A 34 11.48 8.55 1.91
CA ASN A 34 12.35 9.61 2.36
C ASN A 34 13.65 9.01 2.88
N ALA A 35 14.75 9.47 2.35
CA ALA A 35 16.07 9.02 2.75
C ALA A 35 17.00 10.22 2.83
N SER A 36 18.17 10.02 3.45
CA SER A 36 19.12 11.10 3.60
C SER A 36 19.64 11.62 2.26
N PHE A 37 19.63 10.77 1.23
CA PHE A 37 20.10 11.14 -0.10
C PHE A 37 19.00 11.73 -0.99
N GLY A 38 17.76 11.77 -0.51
CA GLY A 38 16.65 12.35 -1.29
C GLY A 38 15.33 11.67 -1.05
N ASN A 39 14.32 12.19 -1.73
CA ASN A 39 12.95 11.67 -1.64
C ASN A 39 12.54 11.08 -2.96
N LEU A 40 11.79 9.97 -2.90
CA LEU A 40 11.24 9.31 -4.07
C LEU A 40 9.74 9.19 -3.89
N GLU A 41 9.00 9.47 -4.96
CA GLU A 41 7.54 9.34 -4.96
C GLU A 41 7.13 8.55 -6.19
N LEU A 42 6.37 7.49 -5.97
CA LEU A 42 5.88 6.64 -7.05
C LEU A 42 4.37 6.50 -6.95
N ASP A 43 3.74 6.19 -8.06
CA ASP A 43 2.31 5.90 -8.08
C ASP A 43 2.09 4.41 -7.87
N ILE A 44 1.06 4.09 -7.08
CA ILE A 44 0.64 2.72 -6.81
C ILE A 44 -0.81 2.59 -7.26
N TYR A 45 -1.14 1.47 -7.88
CA TYR A 45 -2.53 1.12 -8.15
C TYR A 45 -2.85 -0.18 -7.41
N THR A 46 -3.90 -0.16 -6.58
CA THR A 46 -4.29 -1.32 -5.79
C THR A 46 -5.31 -2.15 -6.56
N ASN A 47 -4.92 -3.37 -6.91
CA ASN A 47 -5.79 -4.30 -7.64
C ASN A 47 -6.73 -5.05 -6.71
N GLU A 48 -6.20 -5.52 -5.59
CA GLU A 48 -6.98 -6.26 -4.60
C GLU A 48 -6.62 -5.79 -3.22
N LEU A 49 -7.63 -5.72 -2.37
CA LEU A 49 -7.46 -5.36 -0.97
C LEU A 49 -8.45 -6.19 -0.17
N ILE A 50 -7.95 -7.15 0.57
CA ILE A 50 -8.76 -8.05 1.38
C ILE A 50 -8.34 -7.90 2.83
N VAL A 51 -9.28 -7.51 3.68
CA VAL A 51 -9.03 -7.34 5.11
C VAL A 51 -9.88 -8.35 5.86
N ASN A 52 -9.23 -9.20 6.61
CA ASN A 52 -9.88 -10.17 7.49
C ASN A 52 -9.54 -9.83 8.94
N LYS A 53 -10.14 -10.58 9.88
CA LYS A 53 -9.87 -10.35 11.30
C LYS A 53 -8.41 -10.54 11.67
N GLU A 54 -7.74 -11.46 10.99
CA GLU A 54 -6.38 -11.87 11.35
C GLU A 54 -5.40 -11.71 10.20
N SER A 55 -5.83 -11.19 9.07
CA SER A 55 -4.94 -11.07 7.93
C SER A 55 -5.31 -9.92 7.03
N LEU A 56 -4.33 -9.49 6.28
CA LEU A 56 -4.45 -8.45 5.28
C LEU A 56 -3.73 -8.93 4.03
N PHE A 57 -4.39 -8.84 2.89
CA PHE A 57 -3.79 -9.21 1.61
C PHE A 57 -4.01 -8.10 0.61
N ILE A 58 -2.93 -7.62 0.01
CA ILE A 58 -2.97 -6.53 -0.96
C ILE A 58 -2.18 -6.95 -2.19
N VAL A 59 -2.80 -6.79 -3.35
CA VAL A 59 -2.13 -6.93 -4.65
C VAL A 59 -2.09 -5.56 -5.29
N TYR A 60 -0.90 -5.07 -5.58
CA TYR A 60 -0.74 -3.72 -6.09
C TYR A 60 0.33 -3.65 -7.17
N ASN A 61 0.17 -2.66 -8.04
CA ASN A 61 1.14 -2.34 -9.07
C ASN A 61 1.89 -1.07 -8.68
N VAL A 62 3.21 -1.10 -8.82
CA VAL A 62 4.03 0.09 -8.69
C VAL A 62 4.35 0.56 -10.09
N LEU A 63 3.96 1.79 -10.40
CA LEU A 63 4.15 2.37 -11.73
C LEU A 63 5.53 3.00 -11.79
N GLU A 64 6.39 2.43 -12.62
CA GLU A 64 7.77 2.91 -12.74
C GLU A 64 7.91 4.01 -13.80
N ASP A 65 7.13 3.87 -14.91
CA ASP A 65 7.06 4.89 -15.94
C ASP A 65 5.75 4.74 -16.71
N PHE A 66 5.62 5.42 -17.83
CA PHE A 66 4.37 5.44 -18.59
C PHE A 66 3.93 4.07 -19.10
N ASN A 67 4.88 3.18 -19.36
CA ASN A 67 4.59 1.92 -20.01
C ASN A 67 4.94 0.69 -19.20
N SER A 68 5.49 0.88 -18.01
CA SER A 68 5.90 -0.28 -17.21
C SER A 68 5.47 -0.16 -15.77
N TYR A 69 5.11 -1.30 -15.23
CA TYR A 69 4.78 -1.42 -13.82
C TYR A 69 5.21 -2.80 -13.34
N LYS A 70 5.36 -2.94 -12.03
CA LYS A 70 5.61 -4.23 -11.40
C LYS A 70 4.50 -4.53 -10.42
N THR A 71 4.11 -5.79 -10.37
CA THR A 71 3.04 -6.24 -9.48
C THR A 71 3.66 -6.88 -8.24
N TYR A 72 3.16 -6.50 -7.10
CA TYR A 72 3.60 -7.00 -5.81
C TYR A 72 2.42 -7.51 -5.00
N GLU A 73 2.71 -8.42 -4.10
CA GLU A 73 1.72 -8.90 -3.14
C GLU A 73 2.24 -8.63 -1.73
N LEU A 74 1.37 -8.12 -0.89
CA LEU A 74 1.66 -7.91 0.52
C LEU A 74 0.68 -8.76 1.33
N HIS A 75 1.21 -9.66 2.13
CA HIS A 75 0.41 -10.54 2.97
C HIS A 75 0.86 -10.39 4.41
N VAL A 76 -0.03 -9.93 5.26
CA VAL A 76 0.27 -9.69 6.67
C VAL A 76 -0.72 -10.48 7.50
N THR A 77 -0.21 -11.21 8.47
CA THR A 77 -1.04 -11.89 9.45
C THR A 77 -0.89 -11.22 10.80
N PHE A 78 -1.98 -11.16 11.55
CA PHE A 78 -1.99 -10.56 12.88
C PHE A 78 -2.22 -11.63 13.93
N THR A 79 -1.47 -11.55 15.00
CA THR A 79 -1.71 -12.41 16.15
C THR A 79 -2.36 -11.56 17.24
N PRO A 80 -3.61 -11.89 17.65
CA PRO A 80 -4.24 -11.10 18.70
C PRO A 80 -3.44 -11.21 19.99
N ILE A 81 -3.27 -10.09 20.64
CA ILE A 81 -2.64 -10.04 21.96
C ILE A 81 -3.73 -10.19 23.00
N LYS A 82 -3.59 -11.19 23.82
CA LYS A 82 -4.53 -11.44 24.92
C LYS A 82 -4.05 -10.81 26.20
#